data_04d511bfff485482d958f32a2db7a756
#
_entry.id   04d511bfff485482d958f32a2db7a756
#
_cell.length_a   1.000
_cell.length_b   1.000
_cell.length_c   1.000
_cell.angle_alpha   90.00
_cell.angle_beta   90.00
_cell.angle_gamma   90.00
#
_symmetry.space_group_name_H-M   'P 1'
#
loop_
_entity.id
_entity.type
_entity.pdbx_description
1 polymer ?
#
loop_
_entity_poly.entity_id
_entity_poly.type
_entity_poly.pdbx_seq_one_letter_code
_entity_poly.pdbx_strand_id
1 'polypeptide(L)'
;MSGIPVGVAESVAARAEGFCEAMVRGVCNGRAEHLHHRQLRSRGGGHTVENLVALCHRCHDWVHRHPREATELGLMVSRWGDPASVPVVYRGKEKTL
;
A
#
# COMPACT_ATOMS: atom_id res chain seq x y z
N MET A 1 -5.80 -10.65 -14.01
CA MET A 1 -6.47 -11.06 -12.81
C MET A 1 -5.56 -11.01 -11.60
N SER A 2 -6.01 -10.44 -10.52
CA SER A 2 -5.13 -10.16 -9.38
C SER A 2 -4.77 -11.39 -8.53
N GLY A 3 -5.66 -12.37 -8.46
CA GLY A 3 -5.49 -13.49 -7.56
C GLY A 3 -5.65 -13.14 -6.08
N ILE A 4 -6.02 -11.91 -5.75
CA ILE A 4 -6.23 -11.49 -4.36
C ILE A 4 -7.54 -12.10 -3.86
N PRO A 5 -7.51 -12.85 -2.72
CA PRO A 5 -8.73 -13.41 -2.16
C PRO A 5 -9.76 -12.32 -1.85
N VAL A 6 -11.03 -12.62 -2.11
CA VAL A 6 -12.11 -11.65 -1.93
C VAL A 6 -12.15 -11.11 -0.49
N GLY A 7 -12.00 -11.99 0.51
CA GLY A 7 -12.02 -11.56 1.91
C GLY A 7 -10.90 -10.60 2.26
N VAL A 8 -9.71 -10.78 1.67
CA VAL A 8 -8.59 -9.86 1.89
C VAL A 8 -8.89 -8.51 1.25
N ALA A 9 -9.36 -8.52 0.00
CA ALA A 9 -9.70 -7.29 -0.71
C ALA A 9 -10.80 -6.52 0.04
N GLU A 10 -11.81 -7.22 0.55
CA GLU A 10 -12.88 -6.60 1.32
C GLU A 10 -12.36 -5.98 2.62
N SER A 11 -11.45 -6.67 3.32
CA SER A 11 -10.86 -6.13 4.55
C SER A 11 -10.07 -4.85 4.30
N VAL A 12 -9.30 -4.82 3.22
CA VAL A 12 -8.55 -3.61 2.85
C VAL A 12 -9.51 -2.49 2.46
N ALA A 13 -10.55 -2.81 1.69
CA ALA A 13 -11.55 -1.83 1.29
C ALA A 13 -12.28 -1.23 2.51
N ALA A 14 -12.64 -2.08 3.48
CA ALA A 14 -13.28 -1.62 4.71
C ALA A 14 -12.38 -0.69 5.50
N ARG A 15 -11.09 -1.03 5.60
CA ARG A 15 -10.11 -0.20 6.29
C ARG A 15 -9.93 1.15 5.60
N ALA A 16 -9.89 1.15 4.27
CA ALA A 16 -9.67 2.36 3.47
C ALA A 16 -10.89 3.28 3.43
N GLU A 17 -12.08 2.73 3.55
CA GLU A 17 -13.34 3.49 3.50
C GLU A 17 -13.48 4.32 2.22
N GLY A 18 -12.96 3.83 1.11
CA GLY A 18 -13.03 4.49 -0.19
C GLY A 18 -11.95 5.54 -0.45
N PHE A 19 -11.06 5.78 0.52
CA PHE A 19 -10.03 6.81 0.40
C PHE A 19 -8.64 6.21 0.33
N CYS A 20 -7.75 6.90 -0.39
CA CYS A 20 -6.35 6.50 -0.52
C CYS A 20 -5.71 6.37 0.86
N GLU A 21 -5.08 5.23 1.12
CA GLU A 21 -4.49 4.96 2.42
C GLU A 21 -3.14 5.64 2.62
N ALA A 22 -2.46 6.05 1.54
CA ALA A 22 -1.18 6.74 1.65
C ALA A 22 -1.34 8.25 1.78
N MET A 23 -2.17 8.85 0.95
CA MET A 23 -2.36 10.29 0.88
C MET A 23 -1.03 11.03 0.81
N VAL A 24 -0.18 10.65 -0.16
CA VAL A 24 1.13 11.27 -0.34
C VAL A 24 0.95 12.77 -0.62
N ARG A 25 1.61 13.58 0.19
CA ARG A 25 1.45 15.03 0.13
C ARG A 25 1.84 15.58 -1.23
N GLY A 26 0.96 16.39 -1.83
CA GLY A 26 1.20 17.00 -3.13
C GLY A 26 0.97 16.06 -4.31
N VAL A 27 0.58 14.81 -4.07
CA VAL A 27 0.40 13.79 -5.11
C VAL A 27 -1.02 13.25 -5.12
N CYS A 28 -1.56 12.95 -3.95
CA CYS A 28 -2.80 12.20 -3.78
C CYS A 28 -4.03 12.92 -4.35
N ASN A 29 -4.91 12.15 -5.01
CA ASN A 29 -6.20 12.69 -5.45
C ASN A 29 -7.37 12.26 -4.54
N GLY A 30 -7.09 11.51 -3.46
CA GLY A 30 -8.05 11.19 -2.40
C GLY A 30 -8.78 9.87 -2.53
N ARG A 31 -8.98 9.34 -3.73
CA ARG A 31 -9.81 8.15 -3.96
C ARG A 31 -8.99 6.87 -4.01
N ALA A 32 -9.44 5.83 -3.31
CA ALA A 32 -8.85 4.49 -3.45
C ALA A 32 -9.29 3.87 -4.78
N GLU A 33 -8.32 3.51 -5.61
CA GLU A 33 -8.59 2.97 -6.94
C GLU A 33 -7.85 1.66 -7.20
N HIS A 34 -6.69 1.45 -6.59
CA HIS A 34 -5.85 0.27 -6.81
C HIS A 34 -5.47 -0.40 -5.51
N LEU A 35 -5.33 -1.72 -5.54
CA LEU A 35 -4.71 -2.45 -4.44
C LEU A 35 -3.23 -2.61 -4.77
N HIS A 36 -2.38 -2.04 -3.93
CA HIS A 36 -0.93 -2.04 -4.12
C HIS A 36 -0.28 -3.00 -3.12
N HIS A 37 0.59 -3.89 -3.63
CA HIS A 37 1.41 -4.74 -2.79
C HIS A 37 2.63 -3.95 -2.32
N ARG A 38 2.73 -3.68 -1.03
CA ARG A 38 3.89 -2.96 -0.46
C ARG A 38 5.18 -3.73 -0.71
N GLN A 39 5.18 -5.02 -0.40
CA GLN A 39 6.22 -5.93 -0.85
C GLN A 39 5.74 -6.51 -2.17
N LEU A 40 6.43 -6.18 -3.25
CA LEU A 40 6.01 -6.55 -4.59
C LEU A 40 5.94 -8.07 -4.75
N ARG A 41 5.05 -8.53 -5.63
CA ARG A 41 4.94 -9.96 -5.93
C ARG A 41 6.27 -10.54 -6.38
N SER A 42 7.02 -9.79 -7.16
CA SER A 42 8.36 -10.19 -7.63
C SER A 42 9.37 -10.32 -6.48
N ARG A 43 9.07 -9.76 -5.32
CA ARG A 43 9.92 -9.84 -4.13
C ARG A 43 9.35 -10.81 -3.09
N GLY A 44 8.38 -11.62 -3.48
CA GLY A 44 7.76 -12.60 -2.58
C GLY A 44 6.57 -12.08 -1.78
N GLY A 45 6.08 -10.89 -2.10
CA GLY A 45 4.95 -10.30 -1.38
C GLY A 45 3.67 -11.09 -1.54
N GLY A 46 2.96 -11.30 -0.44
CA GLY A 46 1.73 -12.07 -0.39
C GLY A 46 0.48 -11.22 -0.47
N HIS A 47 -0.65 -11.91 -0.57
CA HIS A 47 -1.98 -11.28 -0.55
C HIS A 47 -2.48 -11.22 0.89
N THR A 48 -1.90 -10.31 1.69
CA THR A 48 -2.27 -10.14 3.09
C THR A 48 -2.72 -8.71 3.33
N VAL A 49 -3.54 -8.50 4.35
CA VAL A 49 -4.01 -7.16 4.69
C VAL A 49 -2.87 -6.24 5.09
N GLU A 50 -1.79 -6.79 5.67
CA GLU A 50 -0.61 -6.03 6.06
C GLU A 50 0.20 -5.59 4.85
N ASN A 51 0.17 -6.37 3.79
CA ASN A 51 0.95 -6.08 2.58
C ASN A 51 0.19 -5.25 1.55
N LEU A 52 -1.13 -5.18 1.66
CA LEU A 52 -1.95 -4.48 0.66
C LEU A 52 -2.41 -3.13 1.20
N VAL A 53 -2.28 -2.11 0.36
CA VAL A 53 -2.83 -0.79 0.63
C VAL A 53 -3.65 -0.33 -0.57
N ALA A 54 -4.77 0.32 -0.30
CA ALA A 54 -5.61 0.89 -1.32
C ALA A 54 -5.12 2.30 -1.64
N LEU A 55 -4.69 2.51 -2.87
CA LEU A 55 -4.09 3.78 -3.29
C LEU A 55 -4.90 4.40 -4.42
N CYS A 56 -4.90 5.74 -4.49
CA CYS A 56 -5.32 6.42 -5.70
C CYS A 56 -4.29 6.14 -6.80
N HIS A 57 -4.68 6.31 -8.06
CA HIS A 57 -3.76 6.03 -9.16
C HIS A 57 -2.53 6.93 -9.14
N ARG A 58 -2.66 8.17 -8.64
CA ARG A 58 -1.54 9.10 -8.58
C ARG A 58 -0.51 8.67 -7.54
N CYS A 59 -0.96 8.27 -6.35
CA CYS A 59 -0.04 7.76 -5.33
C CYS A 59 0.58 6.44 -5.78
N HIS A 60 -0.20 5.56 -6.41
CA HIS A 60 0.31 4.28 -6.92
C HIS A 60 1.41 4.50 -7.97
N ASP A 61 1.18 5.41 -8.91
CA ASP A 61 2.17 5.76 -9.92
C ASP A 61 3.42 6.39 -9.27
N TRP A 62 3.21 7.29 -8.31
CA TRP A 62 4.30 7.95 -7.60
C TRP A 62 5.20 6.95 -6.87
N VAL A 63 4.60 5.96 -6.20
CA VAL A 63 5.33 4.91 -5.47
C VAL A 63 6.29 4.17 -6.41
N HIS A 64 5.83 3.83 -7.62
CA HIS A 64 6.66 3.12 -8.58
C HIS A 64 7.73 4.00 -9.22
N ARG A 65 7.53 5.31 -9.25
CA ARG A 65 8.51 6.27 -9.77
C ARG A 65 9.50 6.76 -8.73
N HIS A 66 9.16 6.63 -7.45
CA HIS A 66 9.98 7.14 -6.34
C HIS A 66 10.20 6.03 -5.31
N PRO A 67 10.88 4.92 -5.70
CA PRO A 67 10.98 3.77 -4.80
C PRO A 67 11.72 4.05 -3.50
N ARG A 68 12.70 4.97 -3.51
CA ARG A 68 13.42 5.33 -2.29
C ARG A 68 12.49 6.00 -1.29
N GLU A 69 11.79 7.04 -1.75
CA GLU A 69 10.85 7.77 -0.88
C GLU A 69 9.70 6.88 -0.45
N ALA A 70 9.20 6.04 -1.36
CA ALA A 70 8.14 5.10 -1.05
C ALA A 70 8.58 4.11 0.04
N THR A 71 9.83 3.66 -0.02
CA THR A 71 10.39 2.78 1.01
C THR A 71 10.47 3.49 2.36
N GLU A 72 10.85 4.75 2.37
CA GLU A 72 10.90 5.56 3.61
C GLU A 72 9.51 5.71 4.22
N LEU A 73 8.47 5.77 3.39
CA LEU A 73 7.08 5.86 3.85
C LEU A 73 6.45 4.50 4.16
N GLY A 74 7.19 3.41 3.96
CA GLY A 74 6.66 2.05 4.16
C GLY A 74 5.69 1.61 3.07
N LEU A 75 5.62 2.34 1.96
CA LEU A 75 4.79 2.00 0.82
C LEU A 75 5.47 1.04 -0.15
N MET A 76 6.75 0.80 0.07
CA MET A 76 7.53 -0.25 -0.56
C MET A 76 8.28 -0.98 0.54
N VAL A 77 8.31 -2.31 0.47
CA VAL A 77 9.01 -3.16 1.43
C VAL A 77 9.98 -4.05 0.66
N SER A 78 11.22 -4.15 1.13
CA SER A 78 12.23 -4.98 0.49
C SER A 78 11.88 -6.46 0.64
N ARG A 79 12.50 -7.31 -0.20
CA ARG A 79 12.26 -8.76 -0.10
C ARG A 79 12.68 -9.35 1.24
N TRP A 80 13.53 -8.65 1.97
CA TRP A 80 14.04 -9.11 3.27
C TRP A 80 13.20 -8.59 4.44
N GLY A 81 12.23 -7.69 4.18
CA GLY A 81 11.37 -7.15 5.21
C GLY A 81 10.10 -7.96 5.37
N ASP A 82 9.42 -7.72 6.49
CA ASP A 82 8.12 -8.31 6.78
C ASP A 82 7.07 -7.20 6.80
N PRO A 83 6.12 -7.18 5.85
CA PRO A 83 5.11 -6.12 5.82
C PRO A 83 4.32 -5.97 7.13
N ALA A 84 4.15 -7.05 7.90
CA ALA A 84 3.44 -6.99 9.17
C ALA A 84 4.23 -6.21 10.23
N SER A 85 5.56 -6.12 10.07
CA SER A 85 6.44 -5.45 11.04
C SER A 85 6.91 -4.07 10.57
N VAL A 86 6.91 -3.83 9.26
CA VAL A 86 7.38 -2.55 8.70
C VAL A 86 6.25 -1.54 8.78
N PRO A 87 6.43 -0.43 9.52
CA PRO A 87 5.38 0.58 9.61
C PRO A 87 5.19 1.30 8.28
N VAL A 88 4.00 1.81 8.08
CA VAL A 88 3.66 2.63 6.92
C VAL A 88 3.18 4.00 7.41
N VAL A 89 3.53 5.05 6.66
CA VAL A 89 2.95 6.36 6.91
C VAL A 89 1.55 6.37 6.30
N TYR A 90 0.57 6.16 7.15
CA TYR A 90 -0.82 5.99 6.80
C TYR A 90 -1.55 7.32 6.98
N ARG A 91 -1.86 7.97 5.88
CA ARG A 91 -2.55 9.27 5.91
C ARG A 91 -1.84 10.26 6.85
N GLY A 92 -0.51 10.29 6.78
CA GLY A 92 0.32 11.20 7.56
C GLY A 92 0.76 10.71 8.92
N LYS A 93 0.30 9.53 9.35
CA LYS A 93 0.68 8.97 10.65
C LYS A 93 1.28 7.58 10.48
N GLU A 94 2.38 7.33 11.17
CA GLU A 94 3.02 6.03 11.14
C GLU A 94 2.16 5.00 11.88
N LYS A 95 1.96 3.84 11.24
CA LYS A 95 1.20 2.75 11.86
C LYS A 95 1.61 1.42 11.24
N THR A 96 1.44 0.33 11.98
CA THR A 96 1.56 -1.03 11.44
C THR A 96 0.18 -1.53 11.04
N LEU A 97 0.11 -2.20 9.91
CA LEU A 97 -1.19 -2.66 9.37
C LEU A 97 -1.55 -4.09 9.80
#